data_ac0f2b3bdcc596681894dd7e9c21a63f
#
_entry.id   ac0f2b3bdcc596681894dd7e9c21a63f
#
_cell.length_a   1.000
_cell.length_b   1.000
_cell.length_c   1.000
_cell.angle_alpha   90.00
_cell.angle_beta   90.00
_cell.angle_gamma   90.00
#
_symmetry.space_group_name_H-M   'P 1'
#
loop_
_entity.id
_entity.type
_entity.pdbx_description
1 polymer ?
#
loop_
_entity_poly.entity_id
_entity_poly.type
_entity_poly.pdbx_seq_one_letter_code
_entity_poly.pdbx_strand_id
1 'polypeptide(L)' 'MGINSATLKFKNDLVALINNSGLPICNVEMILSNTLSVVQAELRKAIEAEGKEDKPSDESV' A
#
# COMPACT_ATOMS: atom_id res chain seq x y z
N MET A 1 11.16 9.17 -14.21
CA MET A 1 11.36 8.55 -12.89
C MET A 1 10.78 7.16 -12.90
N GLY A 2 11.52 6.19 -12.40
CA GLY A 2 11.06 4.82 -12.36
C GLY A 2 10.17 4.54 -11.18
N ILE A 3 9.47 3.39 -11.25
CA ILE A 3 8.57 2.98 -10.17
C ILE A 3 9.35 2.75 -8.87
N ASN A 4 10.59 2.28 -8.97
CA ASN A 4 11.39 2.05 -7.77
C ASN A 4 11.76 3.36 -7.09
N SER A 5 12.05 4.39 -7.87
CA SER A 5 12.36 5.71 -7.31
C SER A 5 11.14 6.31 -6.62
N ALA A 6 9.98 6.17 -7.25
CA ALA A 6 8.74 6.66 -6.69
C ALA A 6 8.40 5.92 -5.40
N THR A 7 8.62 4.61 -5.38
CA THR A 7 8.36 3.80 -4.21
C THR A 7 9.27 4.20 -3.04
N LEU A 8 10.53 4.41 -3.33
CA LEU A 8 11.49 4.82 -2.31
C LEU A 8 11.14 6.21 -1.76
N LYS A 9 10.75 7.11 -2.65
CA LYS A 9 10.35 8.44 -2.21
C LYS A 9 9.13 8.35 -1.29
N PHE A 10 8.15 7.54 -1.66
CA PHE A 10 6.96 7.36 -0.84
C PHE A 10 7.33 6.82 0.54
N LYS A 11 8.20 5.83 0.60
CA LYS A 11 8.64 5.27 1.86
C LYS A 11 9.33 6.32 2.72
N ASN A 12 10.22 7.09 2.12
CA ASN A 12 10.96 8.12 2.86
C ASN A 12 10.03 9.20 3.37
N ASP A 13 9.06 9.61 2.54
CA ASP A 13 8.09 10.61 2.94
C ASP A 13 7.24 10.11 4.11
N LEU A 14 6.86 8.84 4.07
CA LEU A 14 6.07 8.24 5.13
C LEU A 14 6.85 8.20 6.44
N VAL A 15 8.10 7.79 6.39
CA VAL A 15 8.93 7.74 7.58
C VAL A 15 9.10 9.14 8.18
N ALA A 16 9.32 10.13 7.32
CA ALA A 16 9.45 11.51 7.79
C ALA A 16 8.15 11.98 8.46
N LEU A 17 7.02 11.64 7.87
CA LEU A 17 5.73 12.00 8.43
C LEU A 17 5.55 11.38 9.82
N ILE A 18 5.91 10.13 9.95
CA ILE A 18 5.82 9.44 11.24
C ILE A 18 6.72 10.11 12.28
N ASN A 19 7.96 10.40 11.89
CA ASN A 19 8.92 10.99 12.81
C ASN A 19 8.49 12.39 13.28
N ASN A 20 7.76 13.11 12.43
CA ASN A 20 7.34 14.47 12.73
C ASN A 20 5.94 14.54 13.31
N SER A 21 5.27 13.41 13.49
CA SER A 21 3.86 13.41 13.93
C SER A 21 3.70 13.81 15.39
N GLY A 22 4.69 13.54 16.21
CA GLY A 22 4.57 13.78 17.64
C GLY A 22 3.69 12.79 18.37
N LEU A 23 3.27 11.72 17.68
CA LEU A 23 2.38 10.73 18.28
C LEU A 23 3.18 9.63 18.98
N PRO A 24 2.60 9.03 20.04
CA PRO A 24 3.22 7.84 20.62
C PRO A 24 3.33 6.73 19.58
N ILE A 25 4.36 5.92 19.70
CA ILE A 25 4.63 4.89 18.70
C ILE A 25 3.48 3.86 18.62
N CYS A 26 2.82 3.59 19.73
CA CYS A 26 1.71 2.64 19.69
C CYS A 26 0.53 3.19 18.89
N ASN A 27 0.30 4.49 18.93
CA ASN A 27 -0.75 5.11 18.13
C ASN A 27 -0.39 5.07 16.66
N VAL A 28 0.88 5.30 16.34
CA VAL A 28 1.36 5.22 14.97
C VAL A 28 1.18 3.81 14.43
N GLU A 29 1.53 2.82 15.22
CA GLU A 29 1.40 1.43 14.82
C GLU A 29 -0.04 1.06 14.53
N MET A 30 -0.97 1.50 15.37
CA MET A 30 -2.39 1.24 15.20
C MET A 30 -2.90 1.85 13.90
N ILE A 31 -2.55 3.09 13.65
CA ILE A 31 -3.00 3.80 12.44
C ILE A 31 -2.43 3.15 11.20
N LEU A 32 -1.15 2.80 11.23
CA LEU A 32 -0.51 2.14 10.08
C LEU A 32 -1.12 0.78 9.83
N SER A 33 -1.46 0.06 10.87
CA SER A 33 -2.12 -1.25 10.72
C SER A 33 -3.47 -1.10 10.04
N ASN A 34 -4.25 -0.10 10.47
CA ASN A 34 -5.55 0.17 9.84
C ASN A 34 -5.38 0.62 8.40
N THR A 35 -4.40 1.46 8.15
CA THR A 35 -4.13 1.96 6.80
C THR A 35 -3.71 0.80 5.89
N LEU A 36 -2.89 -0.10 6.41
CA LEU A 36 -2.47 -1.27 5.63
C LEU A 36 -3.68 -2.10 5.24
N SER A 37 -4.64 -2.29 6.14
CA SER A 37 -5.85 -3.03 5.82
C SER A 37 -6.63 -2.39 4.69
N VAL A 38 -6.72 -1.07 4.68
CA VAL A 38 -7.39 -0.34 3.61
C VAL A 38 -6.66 -0.54 2.29
N VAL A 39 -5.33 -0.43 2.31
CA VAL A 39 -4.52 -0.60 1.10
C VAL A 39 -4.66 -2.03 0.58
N GLN A 40 -4.68 -3.01 1.46
CA GLN A 40 -4.84 -4.41 1.05
C GLN A 40 -6.19 -4.64 0.40
N ALA A 41 -7.24 -3.99 0.90
CA ALA A 41 -8.56 -4.09 0.28
C ALA A 41 -8.55 -3.48 -1.12
N GLU A 42 -7.88 -2.34 -1.29
CA GLU A 42 -7.77 -1.71 -2.61
C GLU A 42 -6.96 -2.57 -3.57
N LEU A 43 -5.90 -3.16 -3.07
CA LEU A 43 -5.09 -4.07 -3.89
C LEU A 43 -5.93 -5.25 -4.37
N ARG A 44 -6.74 -5.81 -3.48
CA ARG A 44 -7.60 -6.94 -3.84
C ARG A 44 -8.58 -6.56 -4.91
N LYS A 45 -9.17 -5.36 -4.80
CA LYS A 45 -10.09 -4.87 -5.83
C LYS A 45 -9.39 -4.71 -7.17
N ALA A 46 -8.18 -4.19 -7.17
CA ALA A 46 -7.42 -4.00 -8.39
C ALA A 46 -7.12 -5.33 -9.05
N ILE A 47 -6.74 -6.32 -8.26
CA ILE A 47 -6.43 -7.65 -8.78
C ILE A 47 -7.69 -8.29 -9.36
N GLU A 48 -8.81 -8.16 -8.67
CA GLU A 48 -10.07 -8.73 -9.14
C GLU A 48 -10.50 -8.07 -10.44
N ALA A 49 -10.32 -6.76 -10.55
CA ALA A 49 -10.69 -6.05 -11.76
C ALA A 49 -9.85 -6.51 -12.94
N GLU A 50 -8.54 -6.70 -12.71
CA GLU A 50 -7.67 -7.20 -13.77
C GLU A 50 -8.05 -8.62 -14.16
N GLY A 51 -8.33 -9.44 -13.17
CA GLY A 51 -8.73 -10.81 -13.44
C GLY A 51 -9.99 -10.91 -14.27
N LYS A 52 -10.94 -10.04 -14.00
CA LYS A 52 -12.17 -10.04 -14.77
C LYS A 52 -11.93 -9.65 -16.22
N GLU A 53 -11.05 -8.70 -16.43
CA GLU A 53 -10.76 -8.25 -17.77
C GLU A 53 -9.98 -9.27 -18.57
N ASP A 54 -9.00 -9.83 -17.95
CA ASP A 54 -8.12 -10.78 -18.61
C ASP A 54 -8.78 -12.08 -18.82
N LYS A 55 -9.18 -12.58 -18.02
CA LYS A 55 -9.69 -13.84 -18.08
C LYS A 55 -8.90 -15.00 -18.40
N PRO A 56 -8.50 -15.42 -18.48
CA PRO A 56 -7.95 -16.24 -18.44
C PRO A 56 -7.06 -16.78 -18.15
N SER A 57 -6.94 -16.83 -18.30
CA SER A 57 -6.23 -17.18 -17.95
C SER A 57 -5.72 -17.54 -17.27
N ASP A 58 -5.77 -17.67 -17.23
CA ASP A 58 -5.21 -17.80 -16.48
C ASP A 58 -4.78 -18.22 -15.87
N GLU A 59 -4.81 -18.43 -15.95
CA GLU A 59 -4.33 -18.58 -15.26
C GLU A 59 -3.86 -18.81 -14.62
N SER A 60 -3.80 -18.94 -14.88
CA SER A 60 -3.25 -18.95 -14.20
C SER A 60 -2.90 -19.14 -13.60
N VAL A 61 -2.85 -19.24 -13.56
CA VAL A 61 -2.41 -19.27 -12.98
C VAL A 61 -2.17 -19.43 -12.63
#